data_ffadc6b2b7eb66ba159271df1f709c4e
#
_entry.id   ffadc6b2b7eb66ba159271df1f709c4e
#
_cell.length_a   1.000
_cell.length_b   1.000
_cell.length_c   1.000
_cell.angle_alpha   90.00
_cell.angle_beta   90.00
_cell.angle_gamma   90.00
#
_symmetry.space_group_name_H-M   'P 1'
#
loop_
_entity.id
_entity.type
_entity.pdbx_description
1 polymer ?
#
loop_
_entity_poly.entity_id
_entity_poly.type
_entity_poly.pdbx_seq_one_letter_code
_entity_poly.pdbx_strand_id
1 'polypeptide(L)'
;VKSIYLLPGRGGSLTAGLGLALKDRGYHLSGRETLGDFAKLPLPYQAQAIAEELQAEFWDKGAQVIANSYGAYLFLFAQSLMPAFPGKVLLLSPVIGAVTGSSIGKAGFAPPYAERLMALARLGELVVPEHCEIHVGANDWQCPAERLIEFGHLTGVPV
;
A
#
# COMPACT_ATOMS: atom_id res chain seq x y z
N VAL A 1 -7.78 -12.23 19.81
CA VAL A 1 -6.97 -12.44 18.60
C VAL A 1 -6.79 -11.11 17.86
N LYS A 2 -5.55 -10.74 17.61
CA LYS A 2 -5.27 -9.51 16.84
C LYS A 2 -5.47 -9.78 15.36
N SER A 3 -6.30 -8.97 14.72
CA SER A 3 -6.57 -9.04 13.28
C SER A 3 -5.80 -7.98 12.52
N ILE A 4 -5.29 -8.35 11.35
CA ILE A 4 -4.61 -7.44 10.43
C ILE A 4 -5.27 -7.56 9.06
N TYR A 5 -5.56 -6.43 8.44
CA TYR A 5 -5.91 -6.36 7.03
C TYR A 5 -4.61 -6.24 6.22
N LEU A 6 -4.31 -7.25 5.40
CA LEU A 6 -3.08 -7.34 4.63
C LEU A 6 -3.33 -7.15 3.14
N LEU A 7 -2.55 -6.26 2.53
CA LEU A 7 -2.45 -6.12 1.08
C LEU A 7 -1.03 -6.49 0.65
N PRO A 8 -0.80 -7.70 0.17
CA PRO A 8 0.52 -8.13 -0.27
C PRO A 8 0.94 -7.47 -1.58
N GLY A 9 2.20 -7.62 -1.94
CA GLY A 9 2.73 -7.18 -3.21
C GLY A 9 2.10 -7.91 -4.41
N ARG A 10 2.46 -7.49 -5.62
CA ARG A 10 1.96 -8.06 -6.87
C ARG A 10 2.18 -9.58 -6.92
N GLY A 11 1.13 -10.33 -7.21
CA GLY A 11 1.17 -11.80 -7.21
C GLY A 11 1.23 -12.41 -5.82
N GLY A 12 1.07 -11.63 -4.75
CA GLY A 12 1.16 -12.09 -3.38
C GLY A 12 -0.13 -12.70 -2.84
N SER A 13 0.04 -13.57 -1.85
CA SER A 13 -1.06 -14.23 -1.14
C SER A 13 -1.03 -13.95 0.35
N LEU A 14 -2.14 -14.27 1.02
CA LEU A 14 -2.23 -14.17 2.48
C LEU A 14 -1.60 -15.39 3.19
N THR A 15 -1.25 -16.43 2.45
CA THR A 15 -0.79 -17.72 2.98
C THR A 15 0.68 -18.01 2.75
N ALA A 16 1.42 -17.08 2.18
CA ALA A 16 2.85 -17.21 1.92
C ALA A 16 3.58 -15.92 2.33
N GLY A 17 4.89 -15.99 2.42
CA GLY A 17 5.75 -14.83 2.71
C GLY A 17 5.32 -14.09 3.97
N LEU A 18 5.07 -12.79 3.83
CA LEU A 18 4.66 -11.94 4.95
C LEU A 18 3.37 -12.43 5.62
N GLY A 19 2.39 -12.88 4.82
CA GLY A 19 1.14 -13.42 5.35
C GLY A 19 1.37 -14.62 6.26
N LEU A 20 2.19 -15.58 5.81
CA LEU A 20 2.54 -16.73 6.62
C LEU A 20 3.28 -16.31 7.90
N ALA A 21 4.25 -15.42 7.79
CA ALA A 21 5.01 -14.94 8.95
C ALA A 21 4.13 -14.25 10.01
N LEU A 22 3.10 -13.52 9.59
CA LEU A 22 2.15 -12.90 10.50
C LEU A 22 1.24 -13.95 11.17
N LYS A 23 0.76 -14.93 10.41
CA LYS A 23 -0.02 -16.04 10.96
C LYS A 23 0.76 -16.83 12.00
N ASP A 24 2.03 -17.12 11.73
CA ASP A 24 2.90 -17.84 12.65
C ASP A 24 3.12 -17.07 13.98
N ARG A 25 2.94 -15.75 13.94
CA ARG A 25 2.96 -14.89 15.13
C ARG A 25 1.60 -14.75 15.82
N GLY A 26 0.59 -15.47 15.37
CA GLY A 26 -0.73 -15.50 16.00
C GLY A 26 -1.71 -14.43 15.52
N TYR A 27 -1.41 -13.73 14.43
CA TYR A 27 -2.36 -12.77 13.85
C TYR A 27 -3.41 -13.47 12.99
N HIS A 28 -4.64 -13.01 13.08
CA HIS A 28 -5.68 -13.35 12.12
C HIS A 28 -5.62 -12.39 10.95
N LEU A 29 -5.56 -12.91 9.71
CA LEU A 29 -5.44 -12.10 8.52
C LEU A 29 -6.75 -12.02 7.75
N SER A 30 -7.08 -10.81 7.34
CA SER A 30 -8.04 -10.48 6.29
C SER A 30 -7.29 -9.73 5.18
N GLY A 31 -7.95 -9.38 4.11
CA GLY A 31 -7.38 -8.58 3.05
C GLY A 31 -7.63 -9.15 1.67
N ARG A 32 -6.86 -8.69 0.71
CA ARG A 32 -7.01 -9.08 -0.69
C ARG A 32 -5.71 -9.64 -1.22
N GLU A 33 -5.78 -10.85 -1.77
CA GLU A 33 -4.67 -11.40 -2.54
C GLU A 33 -4.61 -10.71 -3.90
N THR A 34 -3.41 -10.34 -4.34
CA THR A 34 -3.20 -9.71 -5.65
C THR A 34 -3.00 -10.79 -6.73
N LEU A 35 -3.91 -11.73 -6.77
CA LEU A 35 -3.94 -12.92 -7.60
C LEU A 35 -5.32 -13.09 -8.25
N GLY A 36 -5.37 -13.97 -9.25
CA GLY A 36 -6.63 -14.42 -9.85
C GLY A 36 -7.47 -13.28 -10.45
N ASP A 37 -8.77 -13.36 -10.25
CA ASP A 37 -9.71 -12.41 -10.85
C ASP A 37 -9.56 -11.00 -10.29
N PHE A 38 -9.23 -10.84 -9.01
CA PHE A 38 -8.98 -9.53 -8.43
C PHE A 38 -7.79 -8.83 -9.09
N ALA A 39 -6.70 -9.55 -9.37
CA ALA A 39 -5.52 -9.00 -10.04
C ALA A 39 -5.80 -8.54 -11.48
N LYS A 40 -6.82 -9.08 -12.12
CA LYS A 40 -7.24 -8.72 -13.48
C LYS A 40 -8.14 -7.50 -13.54
N LEU A 41 -8.70 -7.06 -12.42
CA LEU A 41 -9.55 -5.88 -12.40
C LEU A 41 -8.72 -4.62 -12.70
N PRO A 42 -9.30 -3.63 -13.40
CA PRO A 42 -8.70 -2.31 -13.51
C PRO A 42 -8.47 -1.69 -12.12
N LEU A 43 -7.41 -0.89 -11.98
CA LEU A 43 -7.04 -0.27 -10.72
C LEU A 43 -8.19 0.44 -9.99
N PRO A 44 -9.04 1.23 -10.66
CA PRO A 44 -10.15 1.90 -9.98
C PRO A 44 -11.10 0.92 -9.27
N TYR A 45 -11.37 -0.23 -9.87
CA TYR A 45 -12.23 -1.26 -9.27
C TYR A 45 -11.54 -1.97 -8.10
N GLN A 46 -10.24 -2.24 -8.21
CA GLN A 46 -9.47 -2.79 -7.10
C GLN A 46 -9.47 -1.83 -5.90
N ALA A 47 -9.21 -0.57 -6.14
CA ALA A 47 -9.20 0.48 -5.10
C ALA A 47 -10.56 0.64 -4.45
N GLN A 48 -11.65 0.64 -5.24
CA GLN A 48 -13.01 0.73 -4.74
C GLN A 48 -13.36 -0.45 -3.85
N ALA A 49 -13.04 -1.68 -4.27
CA ALA A 49 -13.31 -2.88 -3.49
C ALA A 49 -12.61 -2.84 -2.12
N ILE A 50 -11.35 -2.39 -2.08
CA ILE A 50 -10.59 -2.25 -0.83
C ILE A 50 -11.23 -1.18 0.06
N ALA A 51 -11.57 -0.02 -0.50
CA ALA A 51 -12.18 1.09 0.25
C ALA A 51 -13.53 0.67 0.87
N GLU A 52 -14.37 -0.01 0.11
CA GLU A 52 -15.66 -0.51 0.60
C GLU A 52 -15.49 -1.54 1.72
N GLU A 53 -14.56 -2.46 1.59
CA GLU A 53 -14.28 -3.48 2.60
C GLU A 53 -13.73 -2.87 3.90
N LEU A 54 -12.80 -1.92 3.80
CA LEU A 54 -12.26 -1.23 4.96
C LEU A 54 -13.33 -0.43 5.69
N GLN A 55 -14.20 0.28 4.96
CA GLN A 55 -15.28 1.07 5.58
C GLN A 55 -16.36 0.17 6.21
N ALA A 56 -16.64 -0.99 5.62
CA ALA A 56 -17.66 -1.90 6.12
C ALA A 56 -17.23 -2.69 7.36
N GLU A 57 -15.96 -3.13 7.41
CA GLU A 57 -15.53 -4.13 8.39
C GLU A 57 -14.36 -3.71 9.28
N PHE A 58 -13.60 -2.68 8.91
CA PHE A 58 -12.36 -2.30 9.59
C PHE A 58 -12.30 -0.83 9.99
N TRP A 59 -13.44 -0.15 10.05
CA TRP A 59 -13.49 1.30 10.27
C TRP A 59 -13.48 1.66 11.76
N ASP A 60 -12.35 1.44 12.42
CA ASP A 60 -12.15 1.80 13.82
C ASP A 60 -10.67 2.13 14.12
N LYS A 61 -10.43 2.81 15.25
CA LYS A 61 -9.09 3.24 15.66
C LYS A 61 -8.17 2.08 16.06
N GLY A 62 -8.73 0.94 16.39
CA GLY A 62 -7.97 -0.27 16.74
C GLY A 62 -7.59 -1.11 15.52
N ALA A 63 -8.18 -0.83 14.36
CA ALA A 63 -7.88 -1.57 13.14
C ALA A 63 -6.42 -1.39 12.71
N GLN A 64 -5.87 -2.43 12.12
CA GLN A 64 -4.49 -2.45 11.64
C GLN A 64 -4.43 -2.90 10.18
N VAL A 65 -3.74 -2.13 9.37
CA VAL A 65 -3.47 -2.43 7.96
C VAL A 65 -1.97 -2.56 7.75
N ILE A 66 -1.56 -3.61 7.06
CA ILE A 66 -0.21 -3.73 6.51
C ILE A 66 -0.36 -3.86 5.00
N ALA A 67 0.34 -3.01 4.27
CA ALA A 67 0.34 -3.05 2.82
C ALA A 67 1.78 -3.03 2.30
N ASN A 68 2.10 -3.94 1.39
CA ASN A 68 3.45 -4.13 0.90
C ASN A 68 3.55 -3.88 -0.60
N SER A 69 4.55 -3.12 -1.01
CA SER A 69 4.91 -2.89 -2.41
C SER A 69 3.72 -2.40 -3.26
N TYR A 70 3.28 -3.17 -4.24
CA TYR A 70 2.10 -2.86 -5.05
C TYR A 70 0.80 -2.84 -4.21
N GLY A 71 0.72 -3.65 -3.16
CA GLY A 71 -0.39 -3.60 -2.21
C GLY A 71 -0.50 -2.24 -1.51
N ALA A 72 0.62 -1.61 -1.20
CA ALA A 72 0.63 -0.25 -0.65
C ALA A 72 0.16 0.80 -1.68
N TYR A 73 0.52 0.62 -2.94
CA TYR A 73 0.01 1.45 -4.05
C TYR A 73 -1.52 1.36 -4.14
N LEU A 74 -2.07 0.15 -4.10
CA LEU A 74 -3.52 -0.07 -4.08
C LEU A 74 -4.17 0.56 -2.85
N PHE A 75 -3.57 0.41 -1.68
CA PHE A 75 -4.09 1.03 -0.46
C PHE A 75 -4.18 2.55 -0.58
N LEU A 76 -3.14 3.20 -1.08
CA LEU A 76 -3.13 4.65 -1.23
C LEU A 76 -4.19 5.13 -2.23
N PHE A 77 -4.45 4.39 -3.29
CA PHE A 77 -5.57 4.67 -4.18
C PHE A 77 -6.92 4.46 -3.50
N ALA A 78 -7.08 3.39 -2.72
CA ALA A 78 -8.29 3.15 -1.94
C ALA A 78 -8.52 4.29 -0.93
N GLN A 79 -7.46 4.76 -0.26
CA GLN A 79 -7.52 5.88 0.67
C GLN A 79 -8.04 7.16 -0.02
N SER A 80 -7.73 7.37 -1.28
CA SER A 80 -8.23 8.54 -2.03
C SER A 80 -9.75 8.50 -2.27
N LEU A 81 -10.40 7.36 -2.06
CA LEU A 81 -11.85 7.15 -2.25
C LEU A 81 -12.65 7.17 -0.94
N MET A 82 -12.01 7.42 0.19
CA MET A 82 -12.64 7.38 1.50
C MET A 82 -12.06 8.47 2.41
N PRO A 83 -12.72 8.81 3.53
CA PRO A 83 -12.11 9.68 4.53
C PRO A 83 -10.81 9.09 5.09
N ALA A 84 -10.01 9.88 5.80
CA ALA A 84 -8.77 9.39 6.40
C ALA A 84 -9.05 8.14 7.26
N PHE A 85 -8.38 7.05 6.93
CA PHE A 85 -8.55 5.78 7.63
C PHE A 85 -8.18 5.96 9.12
N PRO A 86 -9.06 5.60 10.05
CA PRO A 86 -8.87 5.91 11.47
C PRO A 86 -7.91 4.97 12.20
N GLY A 87 -7.62 3.81 11.64
CA GLY A 87 -6.74 2.81 12.22
C GLY A 87 -5.25 3.07 11.94
N LYS A 88 -4.43 2.12 12.31
CA LYS A 88 -2.98 2.17 12.10
C LYS A 88 -2.61 1.52 10.77
N VAL A 89 -1.75 2.18 10.01
CA VAL A 89 -1.31 1.70 8.70
C VAL A 89 0.20 1.65 8.63
N LEU A 90 0.72 0.51 8.24
CA LEU A 90 2.12 0.30 7.95
C LEU A 90 2.29 0.00 6.46
N LEU A 91 3.01 0.88 5.77
CA LEU A 91 3.36 0.71 4.37
C LEU A 91 4.81 0.22 4.27
N LEU A 92 4.98 -0.98 3.73
CA LEU A 92 6.29 -1.62 3.57
C LEU A 92 6.75 -1.50 2.11
N SER A 93 7.86 -0.82 1.88
CA SER A 93 8.42 -0.62 0.54
C SER A 93 7.35 -0.23 -0.49
N PRO A 94 6.56 0.82 -0.24
CA PRO A 94 5.44 1.15 -1.10
C PRO A 94 5.89 1.60 -2.49
N VAL A 95 5.24 1.07 -3.52
CA VAL A 95 5.32 1.63 -4.86
C VAL A 95 4.48 2.91 -4.87
N ILE A 96 5.07 4.02 -5.28
CA ILE A 96 4.37 5.33 -5.35
C ILE A 96 4.18 5.78 -6.80
N GLY A 97 4.98 5.25 -7.71
CA GLY A 97 4.95 5.64 -9.12
C GLY A 97 5.78 4.73 -10.01
N ALA A 98 6.06 5.20 -11.22
CA ALA A 98 6.91 4.46 -12.16
C ALA A 98 8.34 4.30 -11.63
N VAL A 99 8.94 3.16 -11.93
CA VAL A 99 10.29 2.82 -11.52
C VAL A 99 11.13 2.52 -12.76
N THR A 100 12.32 3.12 -12.82
CA THR A 100 13.32 2.80 -13.85
C THR A 100 14.38 1.87 -13.26
N GLY A 101 14.59 0.73 -13.90
CA GLY A 101 15.63 -0.22 -13.48
C GLY A 101 16.93 -0.12 -14.29
N SER A 102 17.02 0.85 -15.19
CA SER A 102 18.10 0.93 -16.17
C SER A 102 19.50 1.08 -15.56
N SER A 103 19.63 1.82 -14.47
CA SER A 103 20.91 2.05 -13.78
C SER A 103 21.50 0.80 -13.10
N ILE A 104 20.68 -0.21 -12.85
CA ILE A 104 21.07 -1.45 -12.18
C ILE A 104 20.82 -2.68 -13.06
N GLY A 105 20.55 -2.49 -14.35
CA GLY A 105 20.33 -3.58 -15.32
C GLY A 105 19.03 -4.35 -15.11
N LYS A 106 18.06 -3.80 -14.36
CA LYS A 106 16.75 -4.42 -14.12
C LYS A 106 15.68 -3.74 -14.97
N ALA A 107 14.64 -4.48 -15.33
CA ALA A 107 13.50 -3.93 -16.04
C ALA A 107 12.74 -2.95 -15.16
N GLY A 108 12.46 -1.77 -15.67
CA GLY A 108 11.55 -0.83 -15.03
C GLY A 108 10.10 -1.27 -15.17
N PHE A 109 9.21 -0.66 -14.42
CA PHE A 109 7.78 -0.82 -14.61
C PHE A 109 7.02 0.47 -14.28
N ALA A 110 5.84 0.60 -14.86
CA ALA A 110 4.93 1.70 -14.56
C ALA A 110 3.56 1.11 -14.21
N PRO A 111 3.10 1.24 -12.97
CA PRO A 111 1.74 0.84 -12.62
C PRO A 111 0.72 1.75 -13.29
N PRO A 112 -0.54 1.34 -13.45
CA PRO A 112 -1.59 2.22 -13.94
C PRO A 112 -1.66 3.51 -13.11
N TYR A 113 -1.85 4.66 -13.77
CA TYR A 113 -1.92 5.98 -13.12
C TYR A 113 -0.66 6.34 -12.33
N ALA A 114 0.51 5.96 -12.82
CA ALA A 114 1.80 6.02 -12.12
C ALA A 114 2.13 7.38 -11.49
N GLU A 115 1.74 8.49 -12.12
CA GLU A 115 2.07 9.83 -11.64
C GLU A 115 1.03 10.44 -10.70
N ARG A 116 -0.12 9.79 -10.50
CA ARG A 116 -1.25 10.39 -9.80
C ARG A 116 -0.99 10.63 -8.32
N LEU A 117 -0.44 9.67 -7.59
CA LEU A 117 -0.22 9.80 -6.16
C LEU A 117 0.72 10.95 -5.81
N MET A 118 1.86 11.04 -6.53
CA MET A 118 2.80 12.14 -6.32
C MET A 118 2.21 13.49 -6.74
N ALA A 119 1.44 13.53 -7.83
CA ALA A 119 0.77 14.74 -8.25
C ALA A 119 -0.21 15.25 -7.19
N LEU A 120 -1.03 14.37 -6.63
CA LEU A 120 -1.96 14.72 -5.55
C LEU A 120 -1.21 15.15 -4.28
N ALA A 121 -0.12 14.47 -3.95
CA ALA A 121 0.71 14.84 -2.79
C ALA A 121 1.30 16.25 -2.95
N ARG A 122 1.83 16.57 -4.13
CA ARG A 122 2.39 17.90 -4.42
C ARG A 122 1.35 19.01 -4.38
N LEU A 123 0.11 18.71 -4.73
CA LEU A 123 -1.01 19.64 -4.63
C LEU A 123 -1.59 19.78 -3.20
N GLY A 124 -1.16 18.92 -2.27
CA GLY A 124 -1.73 18.86 -0.93
C GLY A 124 -3.13 18.26 -0.89
N GLU A 125 -3.52 17.53 -1.94
CA GLU A 125 -4.86 16.95 -2.10
C GLU A 125 -4.93 15.46 -1.77
N LEU A 126 -3.79 14.81 -1.51
CA LEU A 126 -3.77 13.40 -1.16
C LEU A 126 -4.19 13.19 0.30
N VAL A 127 -5.31 12.54 0.49
CA VAL A 127 -5.76 12.11 1.83
C VAL A 127 -4.91 10.91 2.26
N VAL A 128 -4.34 10.98 3.45
CA VAL A 128 -3.56 9.89 4.07
C VAL A 128 -4.21 9.45 5.38
N PRO A 129 -3.94 8.22 5.86
CA PRO A 129 -4.47 7.77 7.14
C PRO A 129 -4.04 8.66 8.31
N GLU A 130 -4.83 8.68 9.37
CA GLU A 130 -4.50 9.44 10.59
C GLU A 130 -3.19 8.95 11.24
N HIS A 131 -2.94 7.65 11.20
CA HIS A 131 -1.77 6.99 11.77
C HIS A 131 -1.12 6.08 10.72
N CYS A 132 -0.14 6.62 10.02
CA CYS A 132 0.53 5.91 8.93
C CYS A 132 2.03 6.10 9.04
N GLU A 133 2.78 5.05 8.76
CA GLU A 133 4.23 5.12 8.62
C GLU A 133 4.71 4.26 7.46
N ILE A 134 5.85 4.64 6.90
CA ILE A 134 6.49 3.96 5.78
C ILE A 134 7.83 3.39 6.25
N HIS A 135 8.08 2.13 5.92
CA HIS A 135 9.38 1.49 6.11
C HIS A 135 9.91 1.01 4.76
N VAL A 136 11.13 1.37 4.44
CA VAL A 136 11.80 1.00 3.18
C VAL A 136 13.27 0.71 3.42
N GLY A 137 13.82 -0.25 2.68
CA GLY A 137 15.26 -0.50 2.68
C GLY A 137 16.03 0.61 1.97
N ALA A 138 17.18 1.01 2.51
CA ALA A 138 17.99 2.10 1.94
C ALA A 138 18.43 1.83 0.49
N ASN A 139 18.54 0.58 0.10
CA ASN A 139 18.99 0.15 -1.23
C ASN A 139 17.86 -0.47 -2.08
N ASP A 140 16.60 -0.17 -1.75
CA ASP A 140 15.46 -0.67 -2.51
C ASP A 140 15.41 0.06 -3.88
N TRP A 141 15.59 -0.71 -4.96
CA TRP A 141 15.58 -0.14 -6.31
C TRP A 141 14.17 0.05 -6.87
N GLN A 142 13.20 -0.76 -6.41
CA GLN A 142 11.80 -0.68 -6.85
C GLN A 142 11.05 0.47 -6.16
N CYS A 143 11.47 0.78 -4.95
CA CYS A 143 10.88 1.83 -4.13
C CYS A 143 12.01 2.73 -3.62
N PRO A 144 12.53 3.64 -4.48
CA PRO A 144 13.67 4.47 -4.10
C PRO A 144 13.38 5.28 -2.85
N ALA A 145 14.27 5.16 -1.85
CA ALA A 145 14.10 5.84 -0.55
C ALA A 145 13.92 7.34 -0.71
N GLU A 146 14.62 7.96 -1.65
CA GLU A 146 14.52 9.41 -1.92
C GLU A 146 13.09 9.83 -2.30
N ARG A 147 12.42 9.05 -3.15
CA ARG A 147 11.03 9.31 -3.55
C ARG A 147 10.08 9.19 -2.37
N LEU A 148 10.30 8.19 -1.51
CA LEU A 148 9.48 7.99 -0.33
C LEU A 148 9.72 9.07 0.71
N ILE A 149 10.94 9.56 0.86
CA ILE A 149 11.24 10.71 1.73
C ILE A 149 10.53 11.96 1.21
N GLU A 150 10.57 12.23 -0.09
CA GLU A 150 9.81 13.32 -0.70
C GLU A 150 8.31 13.17 -0.42
N PHE A 151 7.76 11.99 -0.66
CA PHE A 151 6.35 11.68 -0.38
C PHE A 151 6.01 11.93 1.10
N GLY A 152 6.86 11.49 2.02
CA GLY A 152 6.68 11.73 3.45
C GLY A 152 6.68 13.22 3.81
N HIS A 153 7.58 14.01 3.22
CA HIS A 153 7.61 15.46 3.41
C HIS A 153 6.33 16.14 2.91
N LEU A 154 5.81 15.70 1.77
CA LEU A 154 4.61 16.26 1.15
C LEU A 154 3.32 15.90 1.92
N THR A 155 3.27 14.72 2.51
CA THR A 155 2.05 14.17 3.12
C THR A 155 2.05 14.20 4.64
N GLY A 156 3.20 14.41 5.26
CA GLY A 156 3.37 14.29 6.71
C GLY A 156 3.51 12.85 7.22
N VAL A 157 3.57 11.86 6.32
CA VAL A 157 3.77 10.45 6.71
C VAL A 157 5.23 10.21 7.07
N PRO A 158 5.55 9.69 8.28
CA PRO A 158 6.92 9.32 8.65
C PRO A 158 7.48 8.20 7.75
N VAL A 159 8.72 8.36 7.38
CA VAL A 159 9.44 7.40 6.54
C VAL A 159 10.69 6.90 7.27
#